data_19a6da1a4827001cccc254e7eb6d2a9e
#
_entry.id   19a6da1a4827001cccc254e7eb6d2a9e
#
_cell.length_a   1.000
_cell.length_b   1.000
_cell.length_c   1.000
_cell.angle_alpha   90.00
_cell.angle_beta   90.00
_cell.angle_gamma   90.00
#
_symmetry.space_group_name_H-M   'P 1'
#
loop_
_entity.id
_entity.type
_entity.pdbx_description
1 polymer ?
#
loop_
_entity_poly.entity_id
_entity_poly.type
_entity_poly.pdbx_seq_one_letter_code
_entity_poly.pdbx_strand_id
1 'polypeptide(L)'
;MQRYSGFGLFKHSLSHNENWQRMWRNPTPKPVYDVIIVGGGGHGLATAYYLAKVHGITNVAVVEKGWLGGGNTARNTTIVRSNYLWDESAQLYEHAMKLWEGLSQDINYNVMFSPRGVYNLCHTLQDMRDSERRVSANRLNGIDGELLDAKQVAAEIPYLDCSKNTRYPVMGATVQRRGGVARHDAVAWGFARAADALGVDLI
;
A
#
# COMPACT_ATOMS: atom_id res chain seq x y z
N MET A 1 18.75 10.91 -3.49
CA MET A 1 18.53 9.58 -2.83
C MET A 1 19.76 8.70 -3.04
N GLN A 2 20.31 8.13 -1.97
CA GLN A 2 21.49 7.28 -2.07
C GLN A 2 21.15 5.97 -2.78
N ARG A 3 21.88 5.65 -3.85
CA ARG A 3 21.77 4.37 -4.55
C ARG A 3 22.89 3.47 -4.07
N TYR A 4 22.60 2.25 -3.70
CA TYR A 4 23.59 1.26 -3.38
C TYR A 4 24.09 0.61 -4.68
N SER A 5 25.38 0.76 -4.97
CA SER A 5 26.02 0.02 -6.05
C SER A 5 26.34 -1.41 -5.63
N GLY A 6 26.54 -2.32 -6.59
CA GLY A 6 26.99 -3.68 -6.27
C GLY A 6 28.30 -3.70 -5.49
N PHE A 7 29.23 -2.77 -5.80
CA PHE A 7 30.46 -2.60 -5.05
C PHE A 7 30.24 -2.09 -3.62
N GLY A 8 29.26 -1.19 -3.44
CA GLY A 8 28.86 -0.72 -2.11
C GLY A 8 28.33 -1.86 -1.25
N LEU A 9 27.45 -2.71 -1.80
CA LEU A 9 26.93 -3.88 -1.11
C LEU A 9 28.04 -4.87 -0.74
N PHE A 10 28.98 -5.14 -1.65
CA PHE A 10 30.14 -5.99 -1.40
C PHE A 10 31.02 -5.43 -0.26
N LYS A 11 31.32 -4.13 -0.28
CA LYS A 11 32.08 -3.47 0.81
C LYS A 11 31.40 -3.63 2.17
N HIS A 12 30.07 -3.42 2.23
CA HIS A 12 29.31 -3.56 3.47
C HIS A 12 29.22 -5.01 3.94
N SER A 13 29.16 -5.98 3.03
CA SER A 13 29.17 -7.40 3.41
C SER A 13 30.50 -7.81 4.06
N LEU A 14 31.63 -7.26 3.63
CA LEU A 14 32.93 -7.49 4.24
C LEU A 14 33.07 -6.90 5.67
N SER A 15 32.28 -5.87 5.98
CA SER A 15 32.18 -5.30 7.33
C SER A 15 31.02 -5.89 8.14
N HIS A 16 30.57 -7.09 7.83
CA HIS A 16 29.43 -7.75 8.48
C HIS A 16 28.15 -6.90 8.51
N ASN A 17 27.96 -6.03 7.52
CA ASN A 17 26.85 -5.06 7.43
C ASN A 17 26.81 -4.06 8.61
N GLU A 18 27.93 -3.79 9.23
CA GLU A 18 28.06 -2.72 10.23
C GLU A 18 28.27 -1.35 9.56
N ASN A 19 27.96 -0.30 10.32
CA ASN A 19 28.19 1.09 9.90
C ASN A 19 27.40 1.53 8.64
N TRP A 20 26.24 0.94 8.41
CA TRP A 20 25.33 1.44 7.40
C TRP A 20 24.85 2.85 7.75
N GLN A 21 24.74 3.70 6.74
CA GLN A 21 24.11 4.99 6.92
C GLN A 21 22.64 4.78 7.32
N ARG A 22 22.15 5.55 8.28
CA ARG A 22 20.72 5.53 8.66
C ARG A 22 19.83 5.83 7.45
N MET A 23 18.66 5.23 7.40
CA MET A 23 17.71 5.41 6.30
C MET A 23 17.17 6.84 6.24
N TRP A 24 17.10 7.52 7.37
CA TRP A 24 16.75 8.93 7.52
C TRP A 24 17.58 9.58 8.60
N ARG A 25 17.62 10.93 8.57
CA ARG A 25 18.36 11.73 9.55
C ARG A 25 17.69 11.62 10.94
N ASN A 26 18.36 12.12 11.94
CA ASN A 26 17.81 12.39 13.27
C ASN A 26 18.00 13.90 13.53
N PRO A 27 17.15 14.76 12.93
CA PRO A 27 17.31 16.20 12.98
C PRO A 27 16.98 16.75 14.36
N THR A 28 17.65 17.83 14.74
CA THR A 28 17.20 18.67 15.87
C THR A 28 16.00 19.48 15.40
N PRO A 29 14.89 19.53 16.17
CA PRO A 29 13.72 20.31 15.80
C PRO A 29 14.07 21.78 15.55
N LYS A 30 13.51 22.36 14.50
CA LYS A 30 13.63 23.78 14.17
C LYS A 30 12.66 24.60 15.05
N PRO A 31 12.94 25.90 15.24
CA PRO A 31 12.04 26.79 15.97
C PRO A 31 10.67 26.98 15.29
N VAL A 32 10.61 26.85 13.94
CA VAL A 32 9.41 27.08 13.14
C VAL A 32 9.37 26.11 11.98
N TYR A 33 8.19 25.59 11.71
CA TYR A 33 7.85 24.79 10.53
C TYR A 33 6.64 25.39 9.82
N ASP A 34 6.58 25.26 8.51
CA ASP A 34 5.40 25.66 7.72
C ASP A 34 4.25 24.68 7.94
N VAL A 35 4.57 23.37 8.11
CA VAL A 35 3.60 22.30 8.37
C VAL A 35 4.14 21.36 9.41
N ILE A 36 3.29 21.01 10.37
CA ILE A 36 3.55 19.96 11.37
C ILE A 36 2.52 18.84 11.17
N ILE A 37 2.98 17.63 10.90
CA ILE A 37 2.15 16.43 10.75
C ILE A 37 2.29 15.60 12.01
N VAL A 38 1.20 15.35 12.70
CA VAL A 38 1.17 14.51 13.89
C VAL A 38 0.87 13.07 13.51
N GLY A 39 1.85 12.20 13.71
CA GLY A 39 1.81 10.78 13.44
C GLY A 39 2.63 10.34 12.23
N GLY A 40 3.63 9.51 12.48
CA GLY A 40 4.53 8.89 11.48
C GLY A 40 3.99 7.60 10.89
N GLY A 41 2.68 7.47 10.68
CA GLY A 41 2.08 6.35 9.96
C GLY A 41 2.11 6.57 8.44
N GLY A 42 1.60 5.60 7.68
CA GLY A 42 1.59 5.64 6.21
C GLY A 42 0.97 6.92 5.64
N HIS A 43 -0.15 7.40 6.19
CA HIS A 43 -0.79 8.63 5.74
C HIS A 43 0.07 9.87 6.05
N GLY A 44 0.58 10.01 7.28
CA GLY A 44 1.40 11.17 7.65
C GLY A 44 2.69 11.25 6.84
N LEU A 45 3.37 10.11 6.66
CA LEU A 45 4.60 10.04 5.87
C LEU A 45 4.35 10.28 4.38
N ALA A 46 3.26 9.75 3.82
CA ALA A 46 2.86 10.02 2.44
C ALA A 46 2.49 11.50 2.25
N THR A 47 1.73 12.09 3.18
CA THR A 47 1.40 13.52 3.14
C THR A 47 2.67 14.37 3.13
N ALA A 48 3.62 14.11 4.02
CA ALA A 48 4.90 14.82 4.06
C ALA A 48 5.68 14.68 2.74
N TYR A 49 5.73 13.46 2.19
CA TYR A 49 6.39 13.20 0.92
C TYR A 49 5.75 14.00 -0.23
N TYR A 50 4.42 13.95 -0.36
CA TYR A 50 3.73 14.63 -1.47
C TYR A 50 3.72 16.16 -1.32
N LEU A 51 3.66 16.70 -0.09
CA LEU A 51 3.86 18.13 0.15
C LEU A 51 5.22 18.60 -0.38
N ALA A 52 6.27 17.86 -0.06
CA ALA A 52 7.62 18.18 -0.52
C ALA A 52 7.80 17.92 -2.02
N LYS A 53 7.34 16.76 -2.52
CA LYS A 53 7.57 16.32 -3.90
C LYS A 53 6.77 17.11 -4.93
N VAL A 54 5.49 17.35 -4.65
CA VAL A 54 4.55 17.91 -5.62
C VAL A 54 4.37 19.42 -5.42
N HIS A 55 4.36 19.86 -4.17
CA HIS A 55 4.06 21.26 -3.84
C HIS A 55 5.28 22.07 -3.43
N GLY A 56 6.47 21.47 -3.34
CA GLY A 56 7.70 22.16 -2.96
C GLY A 56 7.73 22.62 -1.49
N ILE A 57 6.79 22.18 -0.66
CA ILE A 57 6.72 22.53 0.76
C ILE A 57 7.63 21.56 1.53
N THR A 58 8.85 21.98 1.82
CA THR A 58 9.90 21.13 2.42
C THR A 58 10.17 21.43 3.89
N ASN A 59 9.75 22.60 4.39
CA ASN A 59 9.90 22.94 5.82
C ASN A 59 8.77 22.29 6.63
N VAL A 60 8.77 20.97 6.65
CA VAL A 60 7.75 20.10 7.26
C VAL A 60 8.38 19.26 8.36
N ALA A 61 7.67 19.13 9.48
CA ALA A 61 7.98 18.14 10.52
C ALA A 61 6.93 17.04 10.55
N VAL A 62 7.36 15.79 10.67
CA VAL A 62 6.52 14.66 11.07
C VAL A 62 6.87 14.30 12.50
N VAL A 63 5.94 14.42 13.41
CA VAL A 63 6.15 14.13 14.84
C VAL A 63 5.49 12.80 15.19
N GLU A 64 6.31 11.82 15.65
CA GLU A 64 5.85 10.49 16.03
C GLU A 64 6.27 10.16 17.47
N LYS A 65 5.29 9.84 18.31
CA LYS A 65 5.55 9.53 19.73
C LYS A 65 6.22 8.18 20.01
N GLY A 66 6.22 7.29 19.04
CA GLY A 66 6.71 5.92 19.19
C GLY A 66 7.73 5.58 18.10
N TRP A 67 7.34 4.74 17.17
CA TRP A 67 8.17 4.40 16.01
C TRP A 67 7.36 4.56 14.72
N LEU A 68 8.03 4.88 13.64
CA LEU A 68 7.41 5.10 12.34
C LEU A 68 6.59 3.87 11.91
N GLY A 69 5.33 4.09 11.59
CA GLY A 69 4.40 3.03 11.21
C GLY A 69 3.81 2.24 12.38
N GLY A 70 4.18 2.51 13.62
CA GLY A 70 3.80 1.73 14.81
C GLY A 70 2.32 1.73 15.19
N GLY A 71 1.52 2.61 14.60
CA GLY A 71 0.06 2.68 14.78
C GLY A 71 -0.71 1.68 13.90
N ASN A 72 -1.79 2.14 13.28
CA ASN A 72 -2.63 1.33 12.38
C ASN A 72 -1.86 0.79 11.17
N THR A 73 -0.81 1.48 10.73
CA THR A 73 0.01 1.03 9.60
C THR A 73 0.61 -0.35 9.84
N ALA A 74 1.11 -0.63 11.04
CA ALA A 74 1.66 -1.95 11.39
C ALA A 74 0.59 -3.01 11.72
N ARG A 75 -0.69 -2.64 11.75
CA ARG A 75 -1.79 -3.50 12.22
C ARG A 75 -2.90 -3.71 11.19
N ASN A 76 -2.63 -3.43 9.93
CA ASN A 76 -3.59 -3.60 8.84
C ASN A 76 -3.40 -4.94 8.10
N THR A 77 -4.34 -5.25 7.21
CA THR A 77 -4.32 -6.48 6.40
C THR A 77 -3.41 -6.42 5.19
N THR A 78 -2.76 -5.28 4.94
CA THR A 78 -1.88 -5.02 3.79
C THR A 78 -2.54 -5.11 2.40
N ILE A 79 -3.85 -5.28 2.34
CA ILE A 79 -4.59 -5.40 1.09
C ILE A 79 -4.75 -4.01 0.45
N VAL A 80 -4.34 -3.92 -0.81
CA VAL A 80 -4.49 -2.73 -1.67
C VAL A 80 -5.50 -3.05 -2.76
N ARG A 81 -6.59 -2.27 -2.83
CA ARG A 81 -7.67 -2.47 -3.80
C ARG A 81 -8.46 -1.18 -4.03
N SER A 82 -9.19 -1.08 -5.14
CA SER A 82 -10.07 0.05 -5.46
C SER A 82 -11.54 -0.34 -5.70
N ASN A 83 -11.88 -1.61 -5.64
CA ASN A 83 -13.20 -2.15 -5.93
C ASN A 83 -14.26 -1.85 -4.86
N TYR A 84 -14.44 -0.57 -4.52
CA TYR A 84 -15.47 -0.09 -3.61
C TYR A 84 -16.80 0.13 -4.35
N LEU A 85 -17.91 0.08 -3.61
CA LEU A 85 -19.25 0.21 -4.19
C LEU A 85 -19.63 1.65 -4.52
N TRP A 86 -19.25 2.59 -3.64
CA TRP A 86 -19.64 4.00 -3.77
C TRP A 86 -18.68 4.74 -4.70
N ASP A 87 -19.23 5.55 -5.60
CA ASP A 87 -18.50 6.22 -6.68
C ASP A 87 -17.35 7.07 -6.14
N GLU A 88 -17.59 7.86 -5.10
CA GLU A 88 -16.54 8.74 -4.51
C GLU A 88 -15.41 7.91 -3.93
N SER A 89 -15.73 6.83 -3.23
CA SER A 89 -14.72 5.91 -2.70
C SER A 89 -13.98 5.19 -3.82
N ALA A 90 -14.71 4.71 -4.82
CA ALA A 90 -14.16 4.02 -5.96
C ALA A 90 -13.16 4.91 -6.72
N GLN A 91 -13.50 6.17 -6.99
CA GLN A 91 -12.63 7.12 -7.67
C GLN A 91 -11.38 7.46 -6.84
N LEU A 92 -11.54 7.71 -5.53
CA LEU A 92 -10.41 7.99 -4.63
C LEU A 92 -9.43 6.81 -4.59
N TYR A 93 -9.95 5.60 -4.38
CA TYR A 93 -9.10 4.41 -4.28
C TYR A 93 -8.53 3.96 -5.62
N GLU A 94 -9.20 4.25 -6.75
CA GLU A 94 -8.63 4.01 -8.08
C GLU A 94 -7.48 4.98 -8.37
N HIS A 95 -7.60 6.24 -7.96
CA HIS A 95 -6.47 7.17 -8.01
C HIS A 95 -5.30 6.67 -7.15
N ALA A 96 -5.58 6.22 -5.93
CA ALA A 96 -4.57 5.63 -5.06
C ALA A 96 -3.93 4.37 -5.67
N MET A 97 -4.72 3.50 -6.35
CA MET A 97 -4.21 2.31 -7.03
C MET A 97 -3.15 2.66 -8.07
N LYS A 98 -3.39 3.69 -8.88
CA LYS A 98 -2.42 4.19 -9.88
C LYS A 98 -1.12 4.67 -9.22
N LEU A 99 -1.21 5.30 -8.04
CA LEU A 99 -0.02 5.68 -7.27
C LEU A 99 0.73 4.46 -6.75
N TRP A 100 0.02 3.43 -6.26
CA TRP A 100 0.63 2.18 -5.80
C TRP A 100 1.43 1.47 -6.89
N GLU A 101 0.92 1.44 -8.12
CA GLU A 101 1.57 0.79 -9.26
C GLU A 101 2.94 1.40 -9.60
N GLY A 102 3.12 2.71 -9.39
CA GLY A 102 4.38 3.44 -9.62
C GLY A 102 5.23 3.65 -8.36
N LEU A 103 4.71 3.37 -7.17
CA LEU A 103 5.28 3.86 -5.92
C LEU A 103 6.72 3.43 -5.68
N SER A 104 7.07 2.17 -5.97
CA SER A 104 8.43 1.66 -5.76
C SER A 104 9.47 2.42 -6.59
N GLN A 105 9.11 2.82 -7.80
CA GLN A 105 9.96 3.63 -8.67
C GLN A 105 10.03 5.09 -8.18
N ASP A 106 8.90 5.66 -7.80
CA ASP A 106 8.79 7.05 -7.37
C ASP A 106 9.64 7.36 -6.14
N ILE A 107 9.57 6.48 -5.15
CA ILE A 107 10.34 6.64 -3.90
C ILE A 107 11.70 5.91 -3.93
N ASN A 108 12.03 5.24 -5.05
CA ASN A 108 13.23 4.39 -5.20
C ASN A 108 13.43 3.45 -4.00
N TYR A 109 12.36 2.75 -3.64
CA TYR A 109 12.32 1.80 -2.53
C TYR A 109 11.26 0.74 -2.78
N ASN A 110 11.62 -0.53 -2.72
CA ASN A 110 10.68 -1.61 -2.98
C ASN A 110 9.67 -1.75 -1.83
N VAL A 111 8.44 -1.31 -2.05
CA VAL A 111 7.32 -1.45 -1.10
C VAL A 111 6.71 -2.85 -1.12
N MET A 112 7.26 -3.74 -1.94
CA MET A 112 6.80 -5.12 -2.10
C MET A 112 5.30 -5.20 -2.47
N PHE A 113 4.84 -4.27 -3.33
CA PHE A 113 3.50 -4.35 -3.88
C PHE A 113 3.43 -5.52 -4.86
N SER A 114 2.51 -6.43 -4.59
CA SER A 114 2.30 -7.65 -5.37
C SER A 114 0.85 -7.71 -5.85
N PRO A 115 0.56 -7.32 -7.11
CA PRO A 115 -0.78 -7.36 -7.69
C PRO A 115 -1.14 -8.79 -8.09
N ARG A 116 -1.63 -9.58 -7.14
CA ARG A 116 -2.02 -10.99 -7.35
C ARG A 116 -3.52 -11.20 -7.43
N GLY A 117 -4.27 -10.11 -7.52
CA GLY A 117 -5.71 -10.09 -7.42
C GLY A 117 -6.20 -10.05 -5.97
N VAL A 118 -7.36 -9.44 -5.80
CA VAL A 118 -8.11 -9.46 -4.54
C VAL A 118 -9.45 -10.13 -4.79
N TYR A 119 -9.66 -11.26 -4.14
CA TYR A 119 -10.88 -12.07 -4.28
C TYR A 119 -11.77 -11.83 -3.06
N ASN A 120 -13.08 -11.65 -3.31
CA ASN A 120 -14.09 -11.68 -2.27
C ASN A 120 -15.03 -12.85 -2.57
N LEU A 121 -14.95 -13.89 -1.74
CA LEU A 121 -15.75 -15.10 -1.91
C LEU A 121 -17.21 -14.83 -1.57
N CYS A 122 -18.11 -15.46 -2.33
CA CYS A 122 -19.56 -15.42 -2.14
C CYS A 122 -20.03 -16.79 -1.71
N HIS A 123 -20.79 -16.87 -0.61
CA HIS A 123 -21.29 -18.10 -0.03
C HIS A 123 -22.81 -18.23 -0.11
N THR A 124 -23.51 -17.14 -0.44
CA THR A 124 -24.95 -17.11 -0.57
C THR A 124 -25.38 -16.50 -1.89
N LEU A 125 -26.64 -16.75 -2.29
CA LEU A 125 -27.22 -16.08 -3.46
C LEU A 125 -27.27 -14.57 -3.28
N GLN A 126 -27.46 -14.10 -2.05
CA GLN A 126 -27.45 -12.66 -1.76
C GLN A 126 -26.05 -12.06 -1.99
N ASP A 127 -24.98 -12.76 -1.54
CA ASP A 127 -23.61 -12.31 -1.80
C ASP A 127 -23.34 -12.20 -3.30
N MET A 128 -23.80 -13.17 -4.09
CA MET A 128 -23.65 -13.14 -5.55
C MET A 128 -24.33 -11.92 -6.18
N ARG A 129 -25.58 -11.62 -5.78
CA ARG A 129 -26.35 -10.46 -6.28
C ARG A 129 -25.70 -9.13 -5.91
N ASP A 130 -25.24 -9.01 -4.65
CA ASP A 130 -24.53 -7.81 -4.20
C ASP A 130 -23.17 -7.64 -4.90
N SER A 131 -22.49 -8.75 -5.17
CA SER A 131 -21.25 -8.80 -5.93
C SER A 131 -21.43 -8.40 -7.38
N GLU A 132 -22.49 -8.86 -8.05
CA GLU A 132 -22.84 -8.47 -9.41
C GLU A 132 -23.10 -6.96 -9.50
N ARG A 133 -23.87 -6.41 -8.57
CA ARG A 133 -24.11 -4.97 -8.48
C ARG A 133 -22.80 -4.21 -8.27
N ARG A 134 -21.94 -4.68 -7.38
CA ARG A 134 -20.62 -4.07 -7.12
C ARG A 134 -19.73 -4.08 -8.35
N VAL A 135 -19.63 -5.22 -9.04
CA VAL A 135 -18.83 -5.33 -10.27
C VAL A 135 -19.37 -4.40 -11.35
N SER A 136 -20.68 -4.30 -11.49
CA SER A 136 -21.31 -3.38 -12.45
C SER A 136 -20.96 -1.92 -12.13
N ALA A 137 -21.09 -1.50 -10.87
CA ALA A 137 -20.72 -0.15 -10.43
C ALA A 137 -19.20 0.11 -10.64
N ASN A 138 -18.34 -0.85 -10.31
CA ASN A 138 -16.90 -0.72 -10.54
C ASN A 138 -16.56 -0.52 -12.01
N ARG A 139 -17.17 -1.28 -12.92
CA ARG A 139 -16.96 -1.13 -14.37
C ARG A 139 -17.39 0.23 -14.89
N LEU A 140 -18.52 0.77 -14.40
CA LEU A 140 -18.96 2.13 -14.73
C LEU A 140 -17.95 3.19 -14.28
N ASN A 141 -17.23 2.94 -13.19
CA ASN A 141 -16.17 3.82 -12.68
C ASN A 141 -14.78 3.52 -13.29
N GLY A 142 -14.68 2.66 -14.30
CA GLY A 142 -13.44 2.31 -14.97
C GLY A 142 -12.49 1.42 -14.14
N ILE A 143 -13.02 0.77 -13.11
CA ILE A 143 -12.27 -0.15 -12.24
C ILE A 143 -12.38 -1.57 -12.78
N ASP A 144 -11.26 -2.29 -12.81
CA ASP A 144 -11.22 -3.70 -13.15
C ASP A 144 -11.98 -4.52 -12.11
N GLY A 145 -13.05 -5.13 -12.51
CA GLY A 145 -13.86 -6.00 -11.65
C GLY A 145 -14.46 -7.12 -12.47
N GLU A 146 -14.33 -8.33 -11.98
CA GLU A 146 -14.88 -9.54 -12.60
C GLU A 146 -15.74 -10.29 -11.58
N LEU A 147 -16.79 -10.95 -12.07
CA LEU A 147 -17.59 -11.89 -11.32
C LEU A 147 -17.25 -13.30 -11.81
N LEU A 148 -16.85 -14.16 -10.90
CA LEU A 148 -16.48 -15.55 -11.17
C LEU A 148 -17.55 -16.48 -10.59
N ASP A 149 -17.88 -17.55 -11.31
CA ASP A 149 -18.64 -18.67 -10.78
C ASP A 149 -17.76 -19.62 -9.95
N ALA A 150 -18.38 -20.59 -9.27
CA ALA A 150 -17.66 -21.54 -8.40
C ALA A 150 -16.62 -22.39 -9.15
N LYS A 151 -16.86 -22.70 -10.44
CA LYS A 151 -15.91 -23.48 -11.25
C LYS A 151 -14.69 -22.64 -11.62
N GLN A 152 -14.90 -21.37 -11.96
CA GLN A 152 -13.83 -20.43 -12.25
C GLN A 152 -12.97 -20.18 -11.00
N VAL A 153 -13.61 -20.02 -9.82
CA VAL A 153 -12.89 -19.87 -8.54
C VAL A 153 -12.04 -21.10 -8.25
N ALA A 154 -12.59 -22.33 -8.41
CA ALA A 154 -11.86 -23.57 -8.20
C ALA A 154 -10.67 -23.73 -9.17
N ALA A 155 -10.82 -23.26 -10.40
CA ALA A 155 -9.74 -23.30 -11.39
C ALA A 155 -8.62 -22.29 -11.07
N GLU A 156 -8.96 -21.10 -10.61
CA GLU A 156 -7.98 -20.06 -10.28
C GLU A 156 -7.31 -20.29 -8.92
N ILE A 157 -8.01 -20.89 -7.97
CA ILE A 157 -7.53 -21.12 -6.60
C ILE A 157 -7.61 -22.62 -6.28
N PRO A 158 -6.76 -23.47 -6.84
CA PRO A 158 -6.87 -24.94 -6.77
C PRO A 158 -6.67 -25.53 -5.35
N TYR A 159 -6.13 -24.74 -4.43
CA TYR A 159 -5.96 -25.11 -3.02
C TYR A 159 -7.15 -24.71 -2.13
N LEU A 160 -8.18 -24.05 -2.70
CA LEU A 160 -9.41 -23.72 -2.00
C LEU A 160 -10.41 -24.88 -2.15
N ASP A 161 -10.96 -25.37 -1.04
CA ASP A 161 -12.05 -26.35 -1.10
C ASP A 161 -13.36 -25.69 -1.55
N CYS A 162 -13.66 -25.84 -2.83
CA CYS A 162 -14.93 -25.39 -3.44
C CYS A 162 -15.99 -26.49 -3.52
N SER A 163 -15.82 -27.62 -2.77
CA SER A 163 -16.79 -28.69 -2.76
C SER A 163 -18.11 -28.26 -2.10
N LYS A 164 -19.20 -28.96 -2.43
CA LYS A 164 -20.51 -28.72 -1.81
C LYS A 164 -20.61 -29.26 -0.37
N ASN A 165 -19.58 -29.95 0.10
CA ASN A 165 -19.56 -30.58 1.41
C ASN A 165 -19.02 -29.65 2.51
N THR A 166 -18.52 -28.47 2.15
CA THR A 166 -18.07 -27.48 3.12
C THR A 166 -19.27 -26.85 3.84
N ARG A 167 -19.07 -26.38 5.07
CA ARG A 167 -20.11 -25.70 5.85
C ARG A 167 -20.66 -24.45 5.14
N TYR A 168 -19.80 -23.76 4.39
CA TYR A 168 -20.13 -22.58 3.60
C TYR A 168 -19.58 -22.77 2.18
N PRO A 169 -20.34 -23.45 1.29
CA PRO A 169 -19.90 -23.69 -0.07
C PRO A 169 -19.62 -22.37 -0.82
N VAL A 170 -18.59 -22.36 -1.63
CA VAL A 170 -18.28 -21.20 -2.48
C VAL A 170 -19.22 -21.23 -3.69
N MET A 171 -20.02 -20.18 -3.86
CA MET A 171 -20.90 -19.99 -5.01
C MET A 171 -20.24 -19.21 -6.14
N GLY A 172 -19.26 -18.40 -5.82
CA GLY A 172 -18.51 -17.57 -6.74
C GLY A 172 -17.63 -16.59 -6.01
N ALA A 173 -17.08 -15.63 -6.72
CA ALA A 173 -16.27 -14.54 -6.16
C ALA A 173 -16.31 -13.30 -7.04
N THR A 174 -16.04 -12.14 -6.46
CA THR A 174 -15.50 -11.03 -7.24
C THR A 174 -13.99 -11.06 -7.24
N VAL A 175 -13.36 -10.62 -8.31
CA VAL A 175 -11.91 -10.41 -8.36
C VAL A 175 -11.58 -9.04 -8.95
N GLN A 176 -10.61 -8.38 -8.34
CA GLN A 176 -9.93 -7.23 -8.90
C GLN A 176 -8.48 -7.62 -9.18
N ARG A 177 -8.11 -7.74 -10.46
CA ARG A 177 -6.80 -8.27 -10.89
C ARG A 177 -5.63 -7.36 -10.50
N ARG A 178 -5.82 -6.05 -10.58
CA ARG A 178 -4.81 -5.05 -10.21
C ARG A 178 -4.63 -4.92 -8.70
N GLY A 179 -5.61 -5.36 -7.91
CA GLY A 179 -5.49 -5.41 -6.46
C GLY A 179 -4.43 -6.40 -5.98
N GLY A 180 -3.96 -6.24 -4.76
CA GLY A 180 -2.93 -7.11 -4.21
C GLY A 180 -2.56 -6.77 -2.79
N VAL A 181 -1.32 -7.05 -2.43
CA VAL A 181 -0.78 -6.77 -1.10
C VAL A 181 0.51 -5.97 -1.18
N ALA A 182 0.77 -5.15 -0.15
CA ALA A 182 2.04 -4.44 0.02
C ALA A 182 2.58 -4.63 1.44
N ARG A 183 3.88 -4.57 1.62
CA ARG A 183 4.48 -4.63 2.96
C ARG A 183 4.32 -3.27 3.64
N HIS A 184 3.51 -3.22 4.67
CA HIS A 184 3.17 -1.98 5.38
C HIS A 184 4.39 -1.29 6.04
N ASP A 185 5.35 -2.07 6.56
CA ASP A 185 6.62 -1.57 7.08
C ASP A 185 7.48 -0.96 5.95
N ALA A 186 7.61 -1.66 4.82
CA ALA A 186 8.35 -1.16 3.66
C ALA A 186 7.73 0.12 3.09
N VAL A 187 6.39 0.23 3.09
CA VAL A 187 5.68 1.44 2.68
C VAL A 187 6.01 2.62 3.60
N ALA A 188 5.89 2.43 4.92
CA ALA A 188 6.19 3.48 5.89
C ALA A 188 7.66 3.94 5.79
N TRP A 189 8.59 2.99 5.75
CA TRP A 189 10.03 3.29 5.67
C TRP A 189 10.41 3.91 4.32
N GLY A 190 9.79 3.45 3.23
CA GLY A 190 10.00 4.03 1.91
C GLY A 190 9.59 5.50 1.84
N PHE A 191 8.40 5.84 2.33
CA PHE A 191 7.95 7.23 2.42
C PHE A 191 8.80 8.06 3.38
N ALA A 192 9.16 7.53 4.57
CA ALA A 192 10.02 8.21 5.53
C ALA A 192 11.36 8.58 4.90
N ARG A 193 12.02 7.62 4.27
CA ARG A 193 13.29 7.83 3.57
C ARG A 193 13.16 8.84 2.42
N ALA A 194 12.08 8.77 1.66
CA ALA A 194 11.86 9.68 0.54
C ALA A 194 11.55 11.10 1.01
N ALA A 195 10.74 11.26 2.05
CA ALA A 195 10.43 12.55 2.65
C ALA A 195 11.68 13.21 3.28
N ASP A 196 12.46 12.44 4.04
CA ASP A 196 13.72 12.91 4.61
C ASP A 196 14.71 13.38 3.53
N ALA A 197 14.81 12.65 2.42
CA ALA A 197 15.68 13.04 1.29
C ALA A 197 15.24 14.34 0.60
N LEU A 198 13.99 14.75 0.78
CA LEU A 198 13.43 16.01 0.29
C LEU A 198 13.52 17.15 1.34
N GLY A 199 14.10 16.89 2.50
CA GLY A 199 14.31 17.90 3.54
C GLY A 199 13.27 17.92 4.67
N VAL A 200 12.29 17.02 4.66
CA VAL A 200 11.33 16.87 5.75
C VAL A 200 12.03 16.34 7.00
N ASP A 201 11.71 16.88 8.15
CA ASP A 201 12.25 16.45 9.44
C ASP A 201 11.32 15.41 10.09
N LEU A 202 11.89 14.24 10.39
CA LEU A 202 11.20 13.14 11.12
C LEU A 202 11.66 13.19 12.57
N ILE A 203 10.73 13.46 13.50
CA ILE A 203 10.98 13.76 14.92
C ILE A 203 10.21 12.79 15.81
#